data_8a0f58a9d92c04b5ebc59e73c7532966
#
_entry.id   8a0f58a9d92c04b5ebc59e73c7532966
#
_cell.length_a   1.000
_cell.length_b   1.000
_cell.length_c   1.000
_cell.angle_alpha   90.00
_cell.angle_beta   90.00
_cell.angle_gamma   90.00
#
_symmetry.space_group_name_H-M   'P 1'
#
loop_
_entity.id
_entity.type
_entity.pdbx_description
1 polymer ?
#
loop_
_entity_poly.entity_id
_entity_poly.type
_entity_poly.pdbx_seq_one_letter_code
_entity_poly.pdbx_strand_id
1 'polypeptide(L)'
;MYSSYQSGVAEGWVAAWQSTNDPDMYQLYDSKGSTNYYQINDADLDELIEAARQTTDQDDRKAMYKEAMEIILDWGVELPVYQRSESAIFSSERIDTATIPNDLTPYWTYQSEINTIALK
;
A
#
# COMPACT_ATOMS: atom_id res chain seq x y z
N MET A 1 -20.67 -5.70 10.32
CA MET A 1 -19.98 -5.26 9.10
C MET A 1 -18.70 -6.07 8.88
N TYR A 2 -17.68 -6.04 9.74
CA TYR A 2 -16.47 -6.86 9.56
C TYR A 2 -16.75 -8.36 9.45
N SER A 3 -17.63 -8.90 10.27
CA SER A 3 -18.01 -10.31 10.23
C SER A 3 -18.59 -10.77 8.88
N SER A 4 -19.21 -9.88 8.14
CA SER A 4 -19.83 -10.21 6.85
C SER A 4 -18.81 -10.40 5.74
N TYR A 5 -17.69 -9.63 5.74
CA TYR A 5 -16.62 -9.85 4.76
C TYR A 5 -15.79 -11.09 5.15
N GLN A 6 -15.50 -11.28 6.45
CA GLN A 6 -14.74 -12.43 6.93
C GLN A 6 -15.42 -13.76 6.63
N SER A 7 -16.75 -13.78 6.64
CA SER A 7 -17.54 -14.98 6.34
C SER A 7 -17.85 -15.15 4.84
N GLY A 8 -17.43 -14.21 3.98
CA GLY A 8 -17.72 -14.26 2.55
C GLY A 8 -19.20 -14.09 2.18
N VAL A 9 -20.04 -13.58 3.11
CA VAL A 9 -21.47 -13.37 2.88
C VAL A 9 -21.76 -12.05 2.16
N ALA A 10 -20.85 -11.08 2.26
CA ALA A 10 -21.01 -9.80 1.59
C ALA A 10 -20.62 -9.93 0.10
N GLU A 11 -21.54 -9.60 -0.79
CA GLU A 11 -21.32 -9.60 -2.24
C GLU A 11 -20.45 -8.42 -2.71
N GLY A 12 -20.33 -7.39 -1.90
CA GLY A 12 -19.48 -6.23 -2.16
C GLY A 12 -19.47 -5.27 -0.97
N TRP A 13 -18.41 -4.49 -0.86
CA TRP A 13 -18.26 -3.48 0.20
C TRP A 13 -17.35 -2.33 -0.26
N VAL A 14 -17.39 -1.23 0.47
CA VAL A 14 -16.46 -0.11 0.31
C VAL A 14 -15.56 -0.05 1.54
N ALA A 15 -14.27 -0.04 1.32
CA ALA A 15 -13.27 0.05 2.37
C ALA A 15 -12.12 0.97 1.95
N ALA A 16 -11.24 1.28 2.89
CA ALA A 16 -9.97 1.95 2.64
C ALA A 16 -8.86 1.13 3.27
N TRP A 17 -7.82 0.91 2.52
CA TRP A 17 -6.61 0.25 2.99
C TRP A 17 -5.50 1.28 3.23
N GLN A 18 -4.75 1.07 4.27
CA GLN A 18 -3.50 1.76 4.52
C GLN A 18 -2.38 0.74 4.42
N SER A 19 -1.55 0.89 3.39
CA SER A 19 -0.40 0.02 3.21
C SER A 19 0.66 0.26 4.29
N THR A 20 1.55 -0.69 4.43
CA THR A 20 2.77 -0.59 5.24
C THR A 20 3.91 0.05 4.45
N ASN A 21 5.02 0.39 5.10
CA ASN A 21 6.22 0.91 4.42
C ASN A 21 6.80 -0.09 3.42
N ASP A 22 6.69 -1.38 3.71
CA ASP A 22 7.02 -2.44 2.77
C ASP A 22 5.76 -2.84 1.99
N PRO A 23 5.82 -2.93 0.65
CA PRO A 23 4.66 -3.30 -0.18
C PRO A 23 4.35 -4.80 -0.09
N ASP A 24 4.09 -5.30 1.13
CA ASP A 24 3.74 -6.70 1.38
C ASP A 24 2.26 -6.96 1.06
N MET A 25 1.99 -7.85 0.12
CA MET A 25 0.65 -8.20 -0.33
C MET A 25 0.03 -9.38 0.44
N TYR A 26 0.78 -10.05 1.32
CA TYR A 26 0.39 -11.30 1.95
C TYR A 26 -0.95 -11.22 2.70
N GLN A 27 -1.10 -10.22 3.57
CA GLN A 27 -2.27 -10.15 4.45
C GLN A 27 -3.60 -10.00 3.69
N LEU A 28 -3.57 -9.36 2.53
CA LEU A 28 -4.76 -9.01 1.75
C LEU A 28 -5.10 -10.05 0.68
N TYR A 29 -4.07 -10.65 0.05
CA TYR A 29 -4.27 -11.39 -1.19
C TYR A 29 -3.80 -12.84 -1.15
N ASP A 30 -2.92 -13.22 -0.20
CA ASP A 30 -2.54 -14.62 -0.01
C ASP A 30 -3.72 -15.43 0.57
N SER A 31 -3.87 -16.68 0.15
CA SER A 31 -4.98 -17.53 0.61
C SER A 31 -5.02 -17.75 2.12
N LYS A 32 -3.86 -17.62 2.79
CA LYS A 32 -3.69 -17.72 4.24
C LYS A 32 -3.70 -16.34 4.92
N GLY A 33 -3.85 -15.26 4.16
CA GLY A 33 -3.85 -13.90 4.66
C GLY A 33 -4.99 -13.62 5.63
N SER A 34 -4.70 -13.07 6.80
CA SER A 34 -5.71 -12.87 7.86
C SER A 34 -6.77 -11.83 7.51
N THR A 35 -6.52 -11.00 6.52
CA THR A 35 -7.43 -9.98 6.01
C THR A 35 -7.76 -10.16 4.52
N ASN A 36 -7.58 -11.38 3.99
CA ASN A 36 -8.06 -11.76 2.66
C ASN A 36 -9.60 -11.83 2.64
N TYR A 37 -10.24 -10.68 2.75
CA TYR A 37 -11.70 -10.57 2.70
C TYR A 37 -12.25 -10.78 1.29
N TYR A 38 -11.39 -10.76 0.29
CA TYR A 38 -11.72 -11.04 -1.11
C TYR A 38 -11.92 -12.52 -1.37
N GLN A 39 -11.50 -13.39 -0.44
CA GLN A 39 -11.58 -14.86 -0.57
C GLN A 39 -10.77 -15.40 -1.77
N ILE A 40 -9.70 -14.72 -2.15
CA ILE A 40 -8.78 -15.20 -3.18
C ILE A 40 -8.16 -16.51 -2.68
N ASN A 41 -8.13 -17.50 -3.57
CA ASN A 41 -7.48 -18.78 -3.33
C ASN A 41 -6.82 -19.21 -4.63
N ASP A 42 -5.59 -18.74 -4.83
CA ASP A 42 -4.82 -18.90 -6.06
C ASP A 42 -3.39 -19.28 -5.70
N ALA A 43 -2.98 -20.47 -6.11
CA ALA A 43 -1.69 -21.03 -5.71
C ALA A 43 -0.50 -20.30 -6.38
N ASP A 44 -0.68 -19.82 -7.60
CA ASP A 44 0.37 -19.09 -8.33
C ASP A 44 0.57 -17.71 -7.68
N LEU A 45 -0.51 -17.07 -7.27
CA LEU A 45 -0.46 -15.81 -6.51
C LEU A 45 0.21 -15.99 -5.15
N ASP A 46 -0.15 -17.04 -4.40
CA ASP A 46 0.47 -17.36 -3.11
C ASP A 46 1.98 -17.57 -3.25
N GLU A 47 2.42 -18.33 -4.28
CA GLU A 47 3.85 -18.59 -4.53
C GLU A 47 4.60 -17.27 -4.82
N LEU A 48 4.06 -16.40 -5.66
CA LEU A 48 4.66 -15.11 -5.99
C LEU A 48 4.79 -14.21 -4.76
N ILE A 49 3.73 -14.12 -3.95
CA ILE A 49 3.71 -13.31 -2.74
C ILE A 49 4.73 -13.84 -1.72
N GLU A 50 4.72 -15.15 -1.47
CA GLU A 50 5.64 -15.77 -0.51
C GLU A 50 7.11 -15.64 -0.97
N ALA A 51 7.40 -15.81 -2.27
CA ALA A 51 8.73 -15.61 -2.83
C ALA A 51 9.20 -14.16 -2.72
N ALA A 52 8.35 -13.18 -3.03
CA ALA A 52 8.67 -11.76 -2.94
C ALA A 52 9.00 -11.34 -1.51
N ARG A 53 8.38 -11.93 -0.49
CA ARG A 53 8.69 -11.68 0.93
C ARG A 53 10.07 -12.19 1.34
N GLN A 54 10.59 -13.20 0.67
CA GLN A 54 11.90 -13.81 0.96
C GLN A 54 13.03 -13.17 0.15
N THR A 55 12.70 -12.39 -0.87
CA THR A 55 13.66 -11.77 -1.79
C THR A 55 14.04 -10.37 -1.28
N THR A 56 15.34 -10.10 -1.19
CA THR A 56 15.88 -8.79 -0.77
C THR A 56 16.25 -7.90 -1.95
N ASP A 57 16.42 -8.46 -3.14
CA ASP A 57 16.65 -7.69 -4.36
C ASP A 57 15.38 -6.96 -4.77
N GLN A 58 15.48 -5.64 -4.97
CA GLN A 58 14.33 -4.80 -5.26
C GLN A 58 13.76 -5.01 -6.67
N ASP A 59 14.60 -5.29 -7.64
CA ASP A 59 14.15 -5.46 -9.03
C ASP A 59 13.43 -6.80 -9.18
N ASP A 60 13.95 -7.86 -8.56
CA ASP A 60 13.28 -9.17 -8.51
C ASP A 60 11.93 -9.07 -7.78
N ARG A 61 11.88 -8.42 -6.62
CA ARG A 61 10.61 -8.20 -5.88
C ARG A 61 9.60 -7.42 -6.71
N LYS A 62 10.05 -6.39 -7.40
CA LYS A 62 9.19 -5.57 -8.26
C LYS A 62 8.61 -6.39 -9.42
N ALA A 63 9.39 -7.28 -10.01
CA ALA A 63 8.92 -8.17 -11.06
C ALA A 63 7.85 -9.13 -10.53
N MET A 64 8.09 -9.77 -9.38
CA MET A 64 7.13 -10.68 -8.73
C MET A 64 5.83 -9.97 -8.35
N TYR A 65 5.91 -8.78 -7.73
CA TYR A 65 4.70 -8.03 -7.37
C TYR A 65 3.94 -7.50 -8.58
N LYS A 66 4.62 -7.21 -9.69
CA LYS A 66 3.94 -6.86 -10.93
C LYS A 66 3.11 -8.03 -11.46
N GLU A 67 3.68 -9.23 -11.47
CA GLU A 67 2.97 -10.44 -11.90
C GLU A 67 1.81 -10.78 -10.94
N ALA A 68 2.03 -10.69 -9.64
CA ALA A 68 0.98 -10.85 -8.64
C ALA A 68 -0.18 -9.86 -8.85
N MET A 69 0.12 -8.60 -9.16
CA MET A 69 -0.92 -7.60 -9.48
C MET A 69 -1.73 -7.94 -10.73
N GLU A 70 -1.12 -8.55 -11.75
CA GLU A 70 -1.82 -9.00 -12.94
C GLU A 70 -2.84 -10.09 -12.60
N ILE A 71 -2.47 -11.06 -11.75
CA ILE A 71 -3.38 -12.09 -11.23
C ILE A 71 -4.52 -11.47 -10.42
N ILE A 72 -4.22 -10.55 -9.50
CA ILE A 72 -5.23 -9.86 -8.67
C ILE A 72 -6.23 -9.08 -9.55
N LEU A 73 -5.73 -8.43 -10.60
CA LEU A 73 -6.59 -7.72 -11.56
C LEU A 73 -7.52 -8.66 -12.33
N ASP A 74 -7.04 -9.86 -12.70
CA ASP A 74 -7.86 -10.87 -13.38
C ASP A 74 -8.96 -11.42 -12.47
N TRP A 75 -8.71 -11.51 -11.16
CA TRP A 75 -9.74 -11.85 -10.18
C TRP A 75 -10.84 -10.78 -10.07
N GLY A 76 -10.53 -9.52 -10.42
CA GLY A 76 -11.50 -8.42 -10.43
C GLY A 76 -12.12 -8.11 -9.07
N VAL A 77 -11.43 -8.41 -7.99
CA VAL A 77 -11.93 -8.31 -6.61
C VAL A 77 -11.91 -6.91 -6.04
N GLU A 78 -11.18 -6.00 -6.66
CA GLU A 78 -11.01 -4.64 -6.17
C GLU A 78 -11.15 -3.62 -7.31
N LEU A 79 -11.93 -2.58 -7.05
CA LEU A 79 -12.06 -1.42 -7.92
C LEU A 79 -11.49 -0.18 -7.21
N PRO A 80 -10.24 0.22 -7.49
CA PRO A 80 -9.66 1.43 -6.92
C PRO A 80 -10.45 2.67 -7.36
N VAL A 81 -10.95 3.45 -6.40
CA VAL A 81 -11.76 4.64 -6.68
C VAL A 81 -10.91 5.92 -6.58
N TYR A 82 -10.15 6.07 -5.50
CA TYR A 82 -9.24 7.20 -5.31
C TYR A 82 -8.21 6.89 -4.24
N GLN A 83 -7.11 7.60 -4.31
CA GLN A 83 -6.12 7.66 -3.24
C GLN A 83 -6.16 9.05 -2.59
N ARG A 84 -6.24 9.08 -1.26
CA ARG A 84 -6.20 10.34 -0.51
C ARG A 84 -4.80 10.97 -0.60
N SER A 85 -4.75 12.25 -0.95
CA SER A 85 -3.54 13.04 -0.85
C SER A 85 -3.46 13.69 0.53
N GLU A 86 -2.29 13.72 1.11
CA GLU A 86 -1.99 14.49 2.30
C GLU A 86 -1.27 15.78 1.92
N SER A 87 -1.56 16.86 2.64
CA SER A 87 -0.97 18.16 2.38
C SER A 87 -0.39 18.74 3.67
N ALA A 88 0.81 19.30 3.57
CA ALA A 88 1.39 20.12 4.62
C ALA A 88 1.41 21.59 4.17
N ILE A 89 0.95 22.48 5.04
CA ILE A 89 0.86 23.93 4.73
C ILE A 89 1.91 24.65 5.54
N PHE A 90 2.76 25.40 4.86
CA PHE A 90 3.81 26.22 5.46
C PHE A 90 3.64 27.68 5.14
N SER A 91 4.09 28.56 6.05
CA SER A 91 4.19 30.00 5.78
C SER A 91 5.41 30.27 4.89
N SER A 92 5.18 30.65 3.64
CA SER A 92 6.24 31.02 2.69
C SER A 92 7.01 32.30 3.09
N GLU A 93 6.49 33.08 4.03
CA GLU A 93 7.19 34.25 4.56
C GLU A 93 8.21 33.87 5.65
N ARG A 94 7.96 32.77 6.38
CA ARG A 94 8.76 32.35 7.53
C ARG A 94 9.66 31.17 7.25
N ILE A 95 9.27 30.32 6.31
CA ILE A 95 9.99 29.10 5.96
C ILE A 95 10.68 29.29 4.60
N ASP A 96 11.93 28.88 4.53
CA ASP A 96 12.60 28.74 3.24
C ASP A 96 12.04 27.50 2.52
N THR A 97 11.13 27.71 1.57
CA THR A 97 10.44 26.64 0.86
C THR A 97 11.35 25.76 0.01
N ALA A 98 12.57 26.22 -0.30
CA ALA A 98 13.56 25.40 -1.00
C ALA A 98 14.15 24.29 -0.13
N THR A 99 13.99 24.39 1.18
CA THR A 99 14.47 23.39 2.15
C THR A 99 13.43 22.36 2.55
N ILE A 100 12.20 22.47 2.02
CA ILE A 100 11.14 21.51 2.27
C ILE A 100 11.40 20.26 1.43
N PRO A 101 11.42 19.05 2.03
CA PRO A 101 11.58 17.80 1.27
C PRO A 101 10.48 17.63 0.21
N ASN A 102 10.85 17.15 -0.98
CA ASN A 102 9.92 16.98 -2.11
C ASN A 102 9.39 15.54 -2.25
N ASP A 103 10.05 14.58 -1.63
CA ASP A 103 9.79 13.15 -1.72
C ASP A 103 9.01 12.62 -0.51
N LEU A 104 8.08 13.43 -0.01
CA LEU A 104 7.22 13.07 1.10
C LEU A 104 6.25 11.94 0.72
N THR A 105 6.11 11.01 1.65
CA THR A 105 5.14 9.90 1.56
C THR A 105 4.26 9.88 2.81
N PRO A 106 3.17 9.12 2.86
CA PRO A 106 2.40 8.93 4.10
C PRO A 106 3.21 8.36 5.26
N TYR A 107 4.36 7.75 4.99
CA TYR A 107 5.26 7.12 5.96
C TYR A 107 6.51 7.95 6.27
N TRP A 108 6.89 8.83 5.34
CA TRP A 108 8.02 9.74 5.46
C TRP A 108 7.51 11.16 5.27
N THR A 109 7.16 11.80 6.38
CA THR A 109 6.53 13.13 6.39
C THR A 109 7.57 14.23 6.62
N TYR A 110 7.15 15.50 6.47
CA TYR A 110 7.99 16.64 6.82
C TYR A 110 8.53 16.58 8.26
N GLN A 111 7.82 15.90 9.17
CA GLN A 111 8.27 15.72 10.56
C GLN A 111 9.49 14.80 10.67
N SER A 112 9.63 13.85 9.75
CA SER A 112 10.78 12.94 9.71
C SER A 112 12.07 13.67 9.33
N GLU A 113 11.95 14.75 8.57
CA GLU A 113 13.06 15.58 8.10
C GLU A 113 12.98 17.05 8.58
N ILE A 114 12.33 17.28 9.72
CA ILE A 114 12.11 18.65 10.23
C ILE A 114 13.42 19.43 10.45
N ASN A 115 14.51 18.74 10.69
CA ASN A 115 15.84 19.32 10.87
C ASN A 115 16.45 19.88 9.56
N THR A 116 15.89 19.55 8.40
CA THR A 116 16.34 20.10 7.10
C THR A 116 15.61 21.39 6.75
N ILE A 117 14.45 21.64 7.36
CA ILE A 117 13.60 22.80 7.05
C ILE A 117 14.17 24.03 7.75
N ALA A 118 14.55 25.04 6.98
CA ALA A 118 15.13 26.28 7.48
C ALA A 118 14.11 27.40 7.58
N LEU A 119 14.34 28.29 8.56
CA LEU A 119 13.66 29.59 8.62
C LEU A 119 14.37 30.58 7.70
N LYS A 120 13.59 31.54 7.19
CA LYS A 120 14.14 32.71 6.46
C LYS A 120 14.75 33.70 7.41
#